data_4d7b65026205c63cbfa74cf8b1df56dc
#
_entry.id   4d7b65026205c63cbfa74cf8b1df56dc
#
_cell.length_a   1.000
_cell.length_b   1.000
_cell.length_c   1.000
_cell.angle_alpha   90.00
_cell.angle_beta   90.00
_cell.angle_gamma   90.00
#
_symmetry.space_group_name_H-M   'P 1'
#
loop_
_entity.id
_entity.type
_entity.pdbx_description
1 polymer ?
#
loop_
_entity_poly.entity_id
_entity_poly.type
_entity_poly.pdbx_seq_one_letter_code
_entity_poly.pdbx_strand_id
1 'polypeptide(L)'
;LDPGSAATLSGTVGNYELVSINSTGLVTITFKTIAADHPNYNPVSTVFVMDVIKSNQNITIDPALNYVLYYSENLTYTISATSDSGLPIDYNYVSGGAVVTGNKLEINDIGVIIVDIKQPGNTAFNMAPTRRIIINVLQGVTVLSNFNLPNKVFNDDDFTLIEPLSNRPGNIFYTSSNPTVGEVINGKIVINGVGSTKITAIQPANRLYTQGMISTVFFVGDTDLDSDGIGDSYDNCPGFANADQLDTDGD
;
A
#
# COMPACT_ATOMS: atom_id res chain seq x y z
N LEU A 1 46.51 33.88 9.64
CA LEU A 1 46.20 32.59 9.03
C LEU A 1 47.00 32.43 7.76
N ASP A 2 47.51 31.25 7.52
CA ASP A 2 48.20 30.95 6.26
C ASP A 2 47.22 30.98 5.06
N PRO A 3 47.65 31.43 3.86
CA PRO A 3 46.81 31.36 2.68
C PRO A 3 46.33 29.93 2.43
N GLY A 4 45.02 29.72 2.40
CA GLY A 4 44.38 28.40 2.26
C GLY A 4 43.97 27.77 3.59
N SER A 5 44.05 28.50 4.70
CA SER A 5 43.59 27.97 5.98
C SER A 5 42.08 27.68 5.97
N ALA A 6 41.70 26.62 6.68
CA ALA A 6 40.31 26.17 6.82
C ALA A 6 39.41 27.13 7.65
N ALA A 7 39.87 28.29 8.02
CA ALA A 7 39.20 29.22 8.91
C ALA A 7 39.40 30.68 8.52
N THR A 8 38.48 31.56 8.93
CA THR A 8 38.55 33.00 8.74
C THR A 8 38.52 33.69 10.10
N LEU A 9 39.43 34.66 10.29
CA LEU A 9 39.46 35.56 11.44
C LEU A 9 38.84 36.91 11.09
N SER A 10 38.05 37.48 12.01
CA SER A 10 37.58 38.85 11.97
C SER A 10 37.88 39.55 13.30
N GLY A 11 38.10 40.85 13.29
CA GLY A 11 38.33 41.62 14.53
C GLY A 11 39.31 42.76 14.35
N THR A 12 39.62 43.43 15.43
CA THR A 12 40.60 44.55 15.53
C THR A 12 41.79 44.11 16.39
N VAL A 13 42.90 44.84 16.30
CA VAL A 13 44.12 44.56 17.08
C VAL A 13 43.78 44.36 18.56
N GLY A 14 44.15 43.22 19.09
CA GLY A 14 43.87 42.80 20.48
C GLY A 14 42.55 42.10 20.71
N ASN A 15 41.62 42.06 19.74
CA ASN A 15 40.36 41.35 19.86
C ASN A 15 39.93 40.68 18.54
N TYR A 16 40.41 39.48 18.31
CA TYR A 16 40.08 38.68 17.14
C TYR A 16 39.12 37.54 17.48
N GLU A 17 38.16 37.37 16.60
CA GLU A 17 37.16 36.28 16.68
C GLU A 17 37.34 35.35 15.48
N LEU A 18 37.20 34.04 15.71
CA LEU A 18 37.15 33.04 14.68
C LEU A 18 35.73 33.02 14.09
N VAL A 19 35.57 33.56 12.87
CA VAL A 19 34.23 33.83 12.29
C VAL A 19 33.68 32.64 11.53
N SER A 20 34.55 31.88 10.83
CA SER A 20 34.13 30.70 10.08
C SER A 20 35.23 29.65 10.02
N ILE A 21 34.78 28.38 9.99
CA ILE A 21 35.61 27.22 9.75
C ILE A 21 35.05 26.53 8.51
N ASN A 22 35.81 26.53 7.43
CA ASN A 22 35.33 26.15 6.08
C ASN A 22 35.66 24.69 5.74
N SER A 23 36.54 24.04 6.50
CA SER A 23 36.91 22.62 6.29
C SER A 23 37.42 22.00 7.59
N THR A 24 37.48 20.66 7.60
CA THR A 24 38.14 19.90 8.67
C THR A 24 39.65 19.89 8.50
N GLY A 25 40.35 19.67 9.62
CA GLY A 25 41.80 19.59 9.67
C GLY A 25 42.44 20.55 10.68
N LEU A 26 43.76 20.59 10.70
CA LEU A 26 44.48 21.45 11.64
C LEU A 26 44.41 22.93 11.21
N VAL A 27 43.92 23.76 12.11
CA VAL A 27 43.91 25.20 12.00
C VAL A 27 45.01 25.74 12.91
N THR A 28 46.02 26.40 12.31
CA THR A 28 47.12 27.01 13.04
C THR A 28 46.98 28.52 13.03
N ILE A 29 46.87 29.09 14.22
CA ILE A 29 46.79 30.57 14.42
C ILE A 29 48.09 31.01 15.06
N THR A 30 48.83 31.87 14.38
CA THR A 30 50.05 32.45 14.90
C THR A 30 49.83 33.91 15.30
N PHE A 31 50.00 34.21 16.55
CA PHE A 31 50.01 35.59 17.09
C PHE A 31 51.42 36.11 17.10
N LYS A 32 51.68 37.25 16.51
CA LYS A 32 53.00 37.93 16.46
C LYS A 32 52.87 39.37 16.92
N THR A 33 53.84 39.80 17.73
CA THR A 33 53.99 41.24 17.97
C THR A 33 54.68 41.87 16.76
N ILE A 34 54.24 43.07 16.35
CA ILE A 34 54.80 43.79 15.20
C ILE A 34 55.96 44.69 15.75
N ALA A 35 57.17 44.43 15.30
CA ALA A 35 58.36 45.19 15.72
C ALA A 35 58.29 46.69 15.39
N ALA A 36 57.45 47.07 14.41
CA ALA A 36 57.26 48.49 14.00
C ALA A 36 56.59 49.35 15.10
N ASP A 37 55.76 48.76 15.96
CA ASP A 37 55.05 49.50 17.00
C ASP A 37 55.88 49.65 18.31
N HIS A 38 56.94 48.82 18.45
CA HIS A 38 57.79 48.79 19.64
C HIS A 38 59.25 48.44 19.27
N PRO A 39 59.99 49.41 18.72
CA PRO A 39 61.33 49.17 18.16
C PRO A 39 62.39 48.72 19.17
N ASN A 40 62.11 48.85 20.47
CA ASN A 40 63.02 48.44 21.55
C ASN A 40 62.75 47.01 22.12
N TYR A 41 61.77 46.29 21.49
CA TYR A 41 61.42 44.96 21.94
C TYR A 41 61.60 43.94 20.82
N ASN A 42 62.12 42.79 21.18
CA ASN A 42 62.17 41.69 20.22
C ASN A 42 60.78 41.14 19.89
N PRO A 43 60.49 40.86 18.62
CA PRO A 43 59.19 40.28 18.24
C PRO A 43 58.99 38.91 18.90
N VAL A 44 57.83 38.74 19.50
CA VAL A 44 57.41 37.46 20.09
C VAL A 44 56.31 36.86 19.25
N SER A 45 56.35 35.56 19.03
CA SER A 45 55.27 34.83 18.40
C SER A 45 54.83 33.65 19.24
N THR A 46 53.52 33.43 19.29
CA THR A 46 52.94 32.21 19.88
C THR A 46 51.99 31.54 18.89
N VAL A 47 51.93 30.22 18.93
CA VAL A 47 51.15 29.41 18.00
C VAL A 47 50.04 28.69 18.79
N PHE A 48 48.82 28.83 18.33
CA PHE A 48 47.68 28.06 18.76
C PHE A 48 47.25 27.10 17.64
N VAL A 49 47.11 25.82 17.96
CA VAL A 49 46.69 24.77 17.02
C VAL A 49 45.40 24.18 17.50
N MET A 50 44.39 24.12 16.65
CA MET A 50 43.13 23.40 16.88
C MET A 50 42.89 22.39 15.79
N ASP A 51 42.31 21.25 16.15
CA ASP A 51 41.89 20.24 15.17
C ASP A 51 40.37 20.35 14.99
N VAL A 52 39.98 20.59 13.74
CA VAL A 52 38.59 20.68 13.34
C VAL A 52 38.17 19.32 12.79
N ILE A 53 37.38 18.61 13.56
CA ILE A 53 36.89 17.27 13.18
C ILE A 53 35.49 17.35 12.57
N LYS A 54 35.13 16.30 11.78
CA LYS A 54 33.79 16.16 11.23
C LYS A 54 32.74 15.98 12.35
N SER A 55 31.59 16.63 12.17
CA SER A 55 30.43 16.42 13.03
C SER A 55 29.77 15.08 12.74
N ASN A 56 29.25 14.44 13.77
CA ASN A 56 28.39 13.27 13.61
C ASN A 56 26.99 13.71 13.16
N GLN A 57 26.28 12.81 12.50
CA GLN A 57 24.91 13.02 12.06
C GLN A 57 24.07 11.75 12.22
N ASN A 58 22.74 11.92 12.21
CA ASN A 58 21.78 10.85 12.34
C ASN A 58 20.72 10.94 11.24
N ILE A 59 20.14 9.78 10.92
CA ILE A 59 18.98 9.66 10.04
C ILE A 59 17.74 9.48 10.90
N THR A 60 16.75 10.34 10.69
CA THR A 60 15.41 10.21 11.26
C THR A 60 14.47 9.68 10.18
N ILE A 61 13.70 8.65 10.51
CA ILE A 61 12.65 8.07 9.68
C ILE A 61 11.33 8.39 10.33
N ASP A 62 10.32 8.80 9.55
CA ASP A 62 8.99 9.12 10.08
C ASP A 62 8.42 7.90 10.85
N PRO A 63 8.11 8.04 12.16
CA PRO A 63 7.60 6.96 12.98
C PRO A 63 6.17 6.53 12.63
N ALA A 64 5.43 7.33 11.83
CA ALA A 64 4.11 6.95 11.32
C ALA A 64 4.15 5.89 10.23
N LEU A 65 5.32 5.40 9.87
CA LEU A 65 5.51 4.34 8.88
C LEU A 65 4.86 3.03 9.37
N ASN A 66 3.79 2.67 8.68
CA ASN A 66 3.16 1.38 8.87
C ASN A 66 3.95 0.33 8.08
N TYR A 67 4.70 -0.49 8.79
CA TYR A 67 5.53 -1.54 8.18
C TYR A 67 4.74 -2.73 7.64
N VAL A 68 3.40 -2.69 7.73
CA VAL A 68 2.49 -3.69 7.16
C VAL A 68 1.61 -3.03 6.13
N LEU A 69 1.67 -3.53 4.90
CA LEU A 69 0.85 -3.10 3.78
C LEU A 69 0.02 -4.28 3.26
N TYR A 70 -1.14 -4.00 2.68
CA TYR A 70 -1.93 -4.98 1.94
C TYR A 70 -1.77 -4.70 0.45
N TYR A 71 -1.48 -5.75 -0.32
CA TYR A 71 -1.27 -5.62 -1.75
C TYR A 71 -2.53 -5.06 -2.45
N SER A 72 -2.30 -4.15 -3.39
CA SER A 72 -3.28 -3.70 -4.39
C SER A 72 -2.55 -3.45 -5.71
N GLU A 73 -3.28 -3.43 -6.82
CA GLU A 73 -2.68 -3.05 -8.10
C GLU A 73 -2.11 -1.64 -8.03
N ASN A 74 -0.93 -1.46 -8.62
CA ASN A 74 -0.19 -0.18 -8.63
C ASN A 74 0.12 0.37 -7.22
N LEU A 75 0.26 -0.52 -6.22
CA LEU A 75 0.61 -0.12 -4.87
C LEU A 75 1.97 0.59 -4.87
N THR A 76 1.97 1.82 -4.38
CA THR A 76 3.20 2.59 -4.17
C THR A 76 3.34 3.00 -2.72
N TYR A 77 4.58 3.14 -2.29
CA TYR A 77 4.91 3.57 -0.94
C TYR A 77 6.08 4.56 -0.99
N THR A 78 5.99 5.65 -0.24
CA THR A 78 7.06 6.66 -0.16
C THR A 78 7.68 6.64 1.22
N ILE A 79 8.99 6.42 1.28
CA ILE A 79 9.75 6.48 2.53
C ILE A 79 10.07 7.94 2.83
N SER A 80 9.73 8.40 4.04
CA SER A 80 10.11 9.71 4.54
C SER A 80 11.28 9.58 5.50
N ALA A 81 12.45 10.10 5.09
CA ALA A 81 13.64 10.12 5.92
C ALA A 81 14.39 11.44 5.75
N THR A 82 14.98 11.93 6.83
CA THR A 82 15.80 13.14 6.85
C THR A 82 17.08 12.92 7.62
N SER A 83 18.11 13.70 7.32
CA SER A 83 19.33 13.81 8.12
C SER A 83 19.31 15.11 8.90
N ASP A 84 19.79 15.10 10.14
CA ASP A 84 19.99 16.30 10.97
C ASP A 84 21.01 17.28 10.38
N SER A 85 21.92 16.79 9.51
CA SER A 85 22.82 17.64 8.72
C SER A 85 22.17 18.32 7.53
N GLY A 86 20.93 17.96 7.14
CA GLY A 86 20.25 18.43 5.93
C GLY A 86 20.81 17.87 4.63
N LEU A 87 21.77 16.95 4.68
CA LEU A 87 22.35 16.30 3.49
C LEU A 87 21.37 15.28 2.89
N PRO A 88 21.41 15.05 1.57
CA PRO A 88 20.50 14.13 0.89
C PRO A 88 20.67 12.68 1.36
N ILE A 89 19.56 11.95 1.34
CA ILE A 89 19.47 10.55 1.76
C ILE A 89 19.55 9.62 0.55
N ASP A 90 20.29 8.54 0.69
CA ASP A 90 20.38 7.44 -0.27
C ASP A 90 19.47 6.27 0.19
N TYR A 91 18.64 5.78 -0.73
CA TYR A 91 17.71 4.66 -0.50
C TYR A 91 18.20 3.44 -1.28
N ASN A 92 18.77 2.47 -0.60
CA ASN A 92 19.36 1.28 -1.21
C ASN A 92 18.45 0.07 -1.05
N TYR A 93 17.87 -0.39 -2.18
CA TYR A 93 17.13 -1.65 -2.21
C TYR A 93 18.05 -2.82 -1.82
N VAL A 94 17.57 -3.68 -0.91
CA VAL A 94 18.26 -4.90 -0.48
C VAL A 94 17.56 -6.14 -1.02
N SER A 95 16.23 -6.24 -0.79
CA SER A 95 15.45 -7.39 -1.23
C SER A 95 13.95 -7.13 -1.17
N GLY A 96 13.15 -8.01 -1.84
CA GLY A 96 11.69 -8.06 -1.78
C GLY A 96 11.01 -7.75 -3.11
N GLY A 97 9.68 -7.74 -3.11
CA GLY A 97 8.86 -7.54 -4.30
C GLY A 97 8.57 -6.07 -4.61
N ALA A 98 9.61 -5.26 -4.82
CA ALA A 98 9.44 -3.85 -5.17
C ALA A 98 10.54 -3.34 -6.10
N VAL A 99 10.22 -2.28 -6.85
CA VAL A 99 11.20 -1.42 -7.53
C VAL A 99 11.36 -0.16 -6.71
N VAL A 100 12.61 0.20 -6.37
CA VAL A 100 12.92 1.38 -5.56
C VAL A 100 13.55 2.45 -6.45
N THR A 101 12.94 3.63 -6.49
CA THR A 101 13.43 4.80 -7.23
C THR A 101 13.47 6.00 -6.30
N GLY A 102 14.67 6.39 -5.86
CA GLY A 102 14.81 7.36 -4.78
C GLY A 102 14.11 6.85 -3.52
N ASN A 103 13.21 7.66 -2.97
CA ASN A 103 12.43 7.30 -1.79
C ASN A 103 11.08 6.61 -2.09
N LYS A 104 10.76 6.38 -3.38
CA LYS A 104 9.50 5.75 -3.81
C LYS A 104 9.71 4.27 -4.09
N LEU A 105 8.83 3.44 -3.56
CA LEU A 105 8.70 2.02 -3.84
C LEU A 105 7.47 1.78 -4.72
N GLU A 106 7.63 1.03 -5.80
CA GLU A 106 6.55 0.45 -6.59
C GLU A 106 6.49 -1.03 -6.24
N ILE A 107 5.43 -1.43 -5.52
CA ILE A 107 5.30 -2.76 -4.92
C ILE A 107 4.57 -3.66 -5.91
N ASN A 108 5.23 -4.73 -6.35
CA ASN A 108 4.73 -5.65 -7.37
C ASN A 108 4.55 -7.09 -6.85
N ASP A 109 4.90 -7.35 -5.59
CA ASP A 109 4.73 -8.65 -4.96
C ASP A 109 4.49 -8.54 -3.45
N ILE A 110 3.95 -9.63 -2.86
CA ILE A 110 3.81 -9.80 -1.42
C ILE A 110 5.11 -10.32 -0.80
N GLY A 111 5.22 -10.18 0.53
CA GLY A 111 6.39 -10.62 1.30
C GLY A 111 7.14 -9.46 1.94
N VAL A 112 8.37 -9.72 2.33
CA VAL A 112 9.20 -8.75 3.05
C VAL A 112 10.06 -7.95 2.09
N ILE A 113 9.93 -6.62 2.12
CA ILE A 113 10.78 -5.68 1.41
C ILE A 113 11.76 -5.08 2.40
N ILE A 114 13.05 -5.01 2.03
CA ILE A 114 14.12 -4.45 2.85
C ILE A 114 14.79 -3.32 2.07
N VAL A 115 14.88 -2.14 2.70
CA VAL A 115 15.59 -0.96 2.17
C VAL A 115 16.54 -0.42 3.23
N ASP A 116 17.80 -0.23 2.88
CA ASP A 116 18.80 0.44 3.70
C ASP A 116 18.83 1.93 3.36
N ILE A 117 18.71 2.74 4.38
CA ILE A 117 18.74 4.20 4.31
C ILE A 117 20.09 4.68 4.77
N LYS A 118 20.81 5.39 3.93
CA LYS A 118 22.19 5.82 4.15
C LYS A 118 22.36 7.30 3.90
N GLN A 119 23.33 7.87 4.59
CA GLN A 119 23.81 9.20 4.32
C GLN A 119 25.35 9.17 4.45
N PRO A 120 26.10 9.31 3.33
CA PRO A 120 27.54 9.04 3.30
C PRO A 120 28.40 10.13 3.95
N GLY A 121 27.81 11.26 4.38
CA GLY A 121 28.56 12.40 4.89
C GLY A 121 29.16 13.27 3.77
N ASN A 122 29.98 14.19 4.17
CA ASN A 122 30.73 15.09 3.29
C ASN A 122 32.03 15.56 3.95
N THR A 123 32.57 16.70 3.57
CA THR A 123 33.79 17.27 4.18
C THR A 123 33.57 17.73 5.63
N ALA A 124 32.32 18.09 6.02
CA ALA A 124 31.98 18.59 7.36
C ALA A 124 31.32 17.56 8.27
N PHE A 125 30.72 16.52 7.71
CA PHE A 125 29.98 15.50 8.47
C PHE A 125 30.50 14.09 8.22
N ASN A 126 30.54 13.29 9.26
CA ASN A 126 30.78 11.86 9.18
C ASN A 126 29.56 11.16 8.52
N MET A 127 29.76 9.94 8.02
CA MET A 127 28.66 9.09 7.55
C MET A 127 27.69 8.82 8.73
N ALA A 128 26.40 8.92 8.46
CA ALA A 128 25.37 8.55 9.42
C ALA A 128 25.33 7.02 9.64
N PRO A 129 24.96 6.55 10.82
CA PRO A 129 24.61 5.13 11.01
C PRO A 129 23.50 4.72 10.05
N THR A 130 23.71 3.62 9.31
CA THR A 130 22.70 3.08 8.37
C THR A 130 21.44 2.70 9.14
N ARG A 131 20.28 3.13 8.62
CA ARG A 131 18.97 2.73 9.12
C ARG A 131 18.35 1.74 8.14
N ARG A 132 17.72 0.68 8.66
CA ARG A 132 17.02 -0.33 7.85
C ARG A 132 15.52 -0.24 8.05
N ILE A 133 14.78 -0.22 6.94
CA ILE A 133 13.32 -0.35 6.92
C ILE A 133 12.98 -1.75 6.42
N ILE A 134 12.02 -2.37 7.13
CA ILE A 134 11.45 -3.68 6.78
C ILE A 134 9.95 -3.48 6.62
N ILE A 135 9.44 -3.71 5.41
CA ILE A 135 8.02 -3.58 5.06
C ILE A 135 7.49 -4.98 4.77
N ASN A 136 6.45 -5.39 5.49
CA ASN A 136 5.76 -6.64 5.25
C ASN A 136 4.51 -6.40 4.39
N VAL A 137 4.50 -6.92 3.17
CA VAL A 137 3.37 -6.82 2.24
C VAL A 137 2.55 -8.11 2.33
N LEU A 138 1.33 -7.99 2.83
CA LEU A 138 0.36 -9.08 2.94
C LEU A 138 -0.52 -9.16 1.70
N GLN A 139 -1.22 -10.29 1.53
CA GLN A 139 -2.22 -10.44 0.48
C GLN A 139 -3.27 -9.33 0.56
N GLY A 140 -3.65 -8.80 -0.59
CA GLY A 140 -4.77 -7.90 -0.74
C GLY A 140 -6.10 -8.62 -0.48
N VAL A 141 -7.09 -7.89 -0.01
CA VAL A 141 -8.43 -8.43 0.21
C VAL A 141 -9.23 -8.35 -1.08
N THR A 142 -9.81 -9.49 -1.52
CA THR A 142 -10.76 -9.51 -2.63
C THR A 142 -12.13 -9.06 -2.13
N VAL A 143 -12.69 -8.04 -2.76
CA VAL A 143 -14.03 -7.52 -2.48
C VAL A 143 -14.90 -7.67 -3.71
N LEU A 144 -16.02 -8.38 -3.57
CA LEU A 144 -17.09 -8.48 -4.55
C LEU A 144 -18.26 -7.61 -4.10
N SER A 145 -18.95 -6.95 -5.04
CA SER A 145 -20.07 -6.04 -4.77
C SER A 145 -21.11 -6.08 -5.89
N ASN A 146 -22.30 -5.53 -5.63
CA ASN A 146 -23.37 -5.38 -6.62
C ASN A 146 -23.84 -6.71 -7.24
N PHE A 147 -24.11 -7.71 -6.39
CA PHE A 147 -24.61 -9.00 -6.84
C PHE A 147 -26.10 -9.16 -6.45
N ASN A 148 -26.99 -8.95 -7.39
CA ASN A 148 -28.43 -9.03 -7.21
C ASN A 148 -29.06 -9.80 -8.35
N LEU A 149 -30.07 -10.59 -8.07
CA LEU A 149 -30.88 -11.31 -9.04
C LEU A 149 -32.35 -10.86 -8.93
N PRO A 150 -33.06 -10.72 -10.05
CA PRO A 150 -34.49 -10.43 -10.04
C PRO A 150 -35.27 -11.67 -9.56
N ASN A 151 -36.40 -11.45 -8.90
CA ASN A 151 -37.35 -12.53 -8.69
C ASN A 151 -37.94 -12.97 -10.02
N LYS A 152 -38.27 -14.25 -10.13
CA LYS A 152 -38.83 -14.91 -11.30
C LYS A 152 -40.04 -15.75 -10.94
N VAL A 153 -40.80 -16.17 -11.94
CA VAL A 153 -41.84 -17.19 -11.81
C VAL A 153 -41.41 -18.44 -12.55
N PHE A 154 -41.92 -19.57 -12.10
CA PHE A 154 -41.65 -20.83 -12.81
C PHE A 154 -42.20 -20.76 -14.25
N ASN A 155 -41.46 -21.32 -15.19
CA ASN A 155 -41.64 -21.18 -16.65
C ASN A 155 -41.23 -19.83 -17.28
N ASP A 156 -40.71 -18.85 -16.50
CA ASP A 156 -39.97 -17.74 -17.11
C ASP A 156 -38.73 -18.25 -17.85
N ASP A 157 -38.29 -17.50 -18.86
CA ASP A 157 -37.05 -17.80 -19.58
C ASP A 157 -35.82 -17.67 -18.70
N ASP A 158 -34.84 -18.54 -18.94
CA ASP A 158 -33.49 -18.40 -18.42
C ASP A 158 -32.90 -17.05 -18.79
N PHE A 159 -32.14 -16.44 -17.90
CA PHE A 159 -31.63 -15.08 -18.14
C PHE A 159 -30.13 -14.97 -17.87
N THR A 160 -29.49 -14.01 -18.54
CA THR A 160 -28.06 -13.76 -18.39
C THR A 160 -27.75 -13.25 -16.99
N LEU A 161 -26.80 -13.88 -16.33
CA LEU A 161 -26.27 -13.43 -15.05
C LEU A 161 -25.45 -12.15 -15.23
N ILE A 162 -25.74 -11.14 -14.42
CA ILE A 162 -24.88 -9.96 -14.28
C ILE A 162 -23.84 -10.27 -13.20
N GLU A 163 -22.58 -10.32 -13.62
CA GLU A 163 -21.48 -10.62 -12.69
C GLU A 163 -21.33 -9.52 -11.63
N PRO A 164 -20.98 -9.87 -10.38
CA PRO A 164 -20.63 -8.88 -9.38
C PRO A 164 -19.35 -8.11 -9.78
N LEU A 165 -19.27 -6.86 -9.35
CA LEU A 165 -18.04 -6.08 -9.50
C LEU A 165 -16.96 -6.61 -8.57
N SER A 166 -15.72 -6.69 -9.07
CA SER A 166 -14.55 -7.07 -8.29
C SER A 166 -13.52 -5.95 -8.26
N ASN A 167 -12.83 -5.80 -7.15
CA ASN A 167 -11.70 -4.87 -7.00
C ASN A 167 -10.39 -5.38 -7.64
N ARG A 168 -10.41 -6.56 -8.28
CA ARG A 168 -9.27 -7.14 -8.99
C ARG A 168 -9.70 -7.98 -10.19
N PRO A 169 -8.84 -8.20 -11.21
CA PRO A 169 -9.12 -9.11 -12.29
C PRO A 169 -9.14 -10.58 -11.83
N GLY A 170 -9.81 -11.43 -12.60
CA GLY A 170 -9.85 -12.88 -12.41
C GLY A 170 -11.25 -13.45 -12.53
N ASN A 171 -11.34 -14.75 -12.79
CA ASN A 171 -12.59 -15.44 -13.01
C ASN A 171 -13.41 -15.56 -11.73
N ILE A 172 -14.73 -15.45 -11.87
CA ILE A 172 -15.70 -15.67 -10.82
C ILE A 172 -16.44 -16.98 -11.12
N PHE A 173 -16.61 -17.81 -10.09
CA PHE A 173 -17.32 -19.07 -10.14
C PHE A 173 -18.60 -18.95 -9.31
N TYR A 174 -19.60 -19.75 -9.67
CA TYR A 174 -20.91 -19.68 -9.02
C TYR A 174 -21.33 -21.02 -8.45
N THR A 175 -22.03 -20.99 -7.33
CA THR A 175 -22.67 -22.16 -6.73
C THR A 175 -24.09 -21.83 -6.35
N SER A 176 -24.98 -22.81 -6.46
CA SER A 176 -26.35 -22.77 -5.95
C SER A 176 -26.48 -23.63 -4.70
N SER A 177 -27.19 -23.15 -3.68
CA SER A 177 -27.51 -23.95 -2.49
C SER A 177 -28.65 -24.96 -2.75
N ASN A 178 -29.45 -24.71 -3.78
CA ASN A 178 -30.51 -25.60 -4.22
C ASN A 178 -30.65 -25.58 -5.75
N PRO A 179 -29.90 -26.42 -6.46
CA PRO A 179 -29.94 -26.47 -7.92
C PRO A 179 -31.30 -26.87 -8.52
N THR A 180 -32.18 -27.50 -7.73
CA THR A 180 -33.53 -27.86 -8.21
C THR A 180 -34.46 -26.65 -8.34
N VAL A 181 -34.11 -25.53 -7.72
CA VAL A 181 -34.82 -24.24 -7.91
C VAL A 181 -34.13 -23.41 -8.99
N GLY A 182 -32.82 -23.34 -8.97
CA GLY A 182 -32.06 -22.62 -9.99
C GLY A 182 -30.56 -22.76 -9.80
N GLU A 183 -29.84 -22.67 -10.90
CA GLU A 183 -28.38 -22.78 -10.92
C GLU A 183 -27.75 -21.88 -12.00
N VAL A 184 -26.42 -21.77 -11.98
CA VAL A 184 -25.68 -20.98 -12.98
C VAL A 184 -25.01 -21.92 -13.97
N ILE A 185 -25.42 -21.86 -15.22
CA ILE A 185 -24.84 -22.63 -16.32
C ILE A 185 -24.43 -21.67 -17.45
N ASN A 186 -23.17 -21.70 -17.85
CA ASN A 186 -22.62 -20.91 -18.95
C ASN A 186 -22.98 -19.40 -18.88
N GLY A 187 -22.92 -18.82 -17.68
CA GLY A 187 -23.19 -17.39 -17.46
C GLY A 187 -24.68 -17.02 -17.49
N LYS A 188 -25.57 -18.00 -17.40
CA LYS A 188 -27.03 -17.79 -17.26
C LYS A 188 -27.54 -18.39 -15.96
N ILE A 189 -28.58 -17.81 -15.42
CA ILE A 189 -29.42 -18.43 -14.40
C ILE A 189 -30.42 -19.32 -15.12
N VAL A 190 -30.37 -20.63 -14.85
CA VAL A 190 -31.33 -21.64 -15.31
C VAL A 190 -32.37 -21.84 -14.22
N ILE A 191 -33.66 -21.72 -14.58
CA ILE A 191 -34.78 -21.86 -13.67
C ILE A 191 -35.28 -23.31 -13.71
N ASN A 192 -35.12 -24.05 -12.61
CA ASN A 192 -35.39 -25.49 -12.55
C ASN A 192 -36.67 -25.81 -11.75
N GLY A 193 -37.17 -24.90 -10.92
CA GLY A 193 -38.37 -25.15 -10.12
C GLY A 193 -38.71 -24.00 -9.18
N VAL A 194 -39.83 -24.11 -8.52
CA VAL A 194 -40.39 -23.15 -7.55
C VAL A 194 -39.60 -23.18 -6.23
N GLY A 195 -39.45 -22.03 -5.60
CA GLY A 195 -38.85 -21.91 -4.28
C GLY A 195 -37.73 -20.83 -4.21
N SER A 196 -36.78 -21.04 -3.32
CA SER A 196 -35.65 -20.13 -3.17
C SER A 196 -34.33 -20.88 -3.14
N THR A 197 -33.32 -20.26 -3.71
CA THR A 197 -31.93 -20.73 -3.64
C THR A 197 -31.00 -19.56 -3.38
N LYS A 198 -29.88 -19.83 -2.71
CA LYS A 198 -28.81 -18.85 -2.55
C LYS A 198 -27.73 -19.09 -3.63
N ILE A 199 -27.59 -18.13 -4.52
CA ILE A 199 -26.49 -18.12 -5.51
C ILE A 199 -25.29 -17.41 -4.88
N THR A 200 -24.15 -18.08 -4.86
CA THR A 200 -22.90 -17.55 -4.32
C THR A 200 -21.89 -17.39 -5.45
N ALA A 201 -21.39 -16.19 -5.60
CA ALA A 201 -20.27 -15.85 -6.48
C ALA A 201 -18.97 -15.93 -5.68
N ILE A 202 -17.97 -16.64 -6.22
CA ILE A 202 -16.69 -16.91 -5.56
C ILE A 202 -15.57 -16.52 -6.52
N GLN A 203 -14.71 -15.60 -6.11
CA GLN A 203 -13.45 -15.34 -6.78
C GLN A 203 -12.32 -15.99 -5.97
N PRO A 204 -11.68 -17.06 -6.49
CA PRO A 204 -10.69 -17.82 -5.74
C PRO A 204 -9.49 -16.97 -5.33
N ALA A 205 -8.86 -17.31 -4.22
CA ALA A 205 -7.58 -16.74 -3.83
C ALA A 205 -6.52 -17.00 -4.92
N ASN A 206 -5.55 -16.10 -5.01
CA ASN A 206 -4.33 -16.31 -5.78
C ASN A 206 -3.12 -15.90 -4.92
N ARG A 207 -1.93 -15.83 -5.52
CA ARG A 207 -0.72 -15.45 -4.78
C ARG A 207 -0.83 -14.07 -4.13
N LEU A 208 -1.46 -13.10 -4.82
CA LEU A 208 -1.48 -11.69 -4.40
C LEU A 208 -2.72 -11.31 -3.59
N TYR A 209 -3.82 -12.11 -3.66
CA TYR A 209 -5.10 -11.77 -3.07
C TYR A 209 -5.76 -12.95 -2.37
N THR A 210 -6.49 -12.65 -1.30
CA THR A 210 -7.38 -13.61 -0.62
C THR A 210 -8.59 -13.95 -1.48
N GLN A 211 -9.30 -15.03 -1.13
CA GLN A 211 -10.60 -15.36 -1.73
C GLN A 211 -11.64 -14.29 -1.40
N GLY A 212 -12.47 -13.93 -2.39
CA GLY A 212 -13.67 -13.11 -2.21
C GLY A 212 -14.95 -13.91 -2.45
N MET A 213 -16.00 -13.60 -1.71
CA MET A 213 -17.33 -14.22 -1.87
C MET A 213 -18.43 -13.18 -1.65
N ILE A 214 -19.51 -13.30 -2.44
CA ILE A 214 -20.78 -12.57 -2.26
C ILE A 214 -21.92 -13.49 -2.63
N SER A 215 -23.05 -13.36 -1.95
CA SER A 215 -24.23 -14.18 -2.20
C SER A 215 -25.48 -13.33 -2.31
N THR A 216 -26.42 -13.79 -3.12
CA THR A 216 -27.78 -13.26 -3.21
C THR A 216 -28.80 -14.39 -3.17
N VAL A 217 -30.01 -14.09 -2.71
CA VAL A 217 -31.12 -15.05 -2.79
C VAL A 217 -31.80 -14.87 -4.14
N PHE A 218 -32.01 -15.97 -4.84
CA PHE A 218 -32.81 -16.06 -6.04
C PHE A 218 -34.13 -16.73 -5.66
N PHE A 219 -35.25 -16.07 -5.92
CA PHE A 219 -36.59 -16.56 -5.65
C PHE A 219 -37.34 -16.80 -6.96
N VAL A 220 -37.97 -17.97 -7.05
CA VAL A 220 -38.86 -18.39 -8.14
C VAL A 220 -40.26 -18.63 -7.53
N GLY A 221 -41.18 -17.76 -7.88
CA GLY A 221 -42.60 -17.93 -7.52
C GLY A 221 -43.27 -19.00 -8.37
N ASP A 222 -44.40 -19.44 -7.94
CA ASP A 222 -45.30 -20.28 -8.71
C ASP A 222 -46.29 -19.41 -9.51
N THR A 223 -46.74 -19.90 -10.65
CA THR A 223 -47.90 -19.36 -11.37
C THR A 223 -49.17 -20.02 -10.85
N ASP A 224 -50.30 -19.32 -10.94
CA ASP A 224 -51.66 -19.81 -10.66
C ASP A 224 -52.53 -19.27 -11.81
N LEU A 225 -52.60 -20.05 -12.89
CA LEU A 225 -53.18 -19.64 -14.15
C LEU A 225 -54.68 -19.41 -14.08
N ASP A 226 -55.40 -20.22 -13.30
CA ASP A 226 -56.88 -20.16 -13.15
C ASP A 226 -57.33 -19.47 -11.87
N SER A 227 -56.35 -19.06 -11.01
CA SER A 227 -56.57 -18.30 -9.78
C SER A 227 -57.43 -19.00 -8.72
N ASP A 228 -57.29 -20.30 -8.62
CA ASP A 228 -57.99 -21.10 -7.62
C ASP A 228 -57.26 -21.20 -6.25
N GLY A 229 -56.02 -20.66 -6.18
CA GLY A 229 -55.20 -20.63 -4.98
C GLY A 229 -54.19 -21.78 -4.88
N ILE A 230 -54.15 -22.66 -5.85
CA ILE A 230 -53.15 -23.72 -6.00
C ILE A 230 -52.20 -23.30 -7.15
N GLY A 231 -50.90 -23.33 -6.90
CA GLY A 231 -49.95 -23.00 -7.95
C GLY A 231 -49.84 -24.09 -9.00
N ASP A 232 -49.63 -23.71 -10.27
CA ASP A 232 -49.59 -24.59 -11.45
C ASP A 232 -48.67 -25.82 -11.28
N SER A 233 -47.60 -25.69 -10.46
CA SER A 233 -46.67 -26.80 -10.21
C SER A 233 -47.18 -27.84 -9.23
N TYR A 234 -48.28 -27.56 -8.53
CA TYR A 234 -48.93 -28.42 -7.56
C TYR A 234 -50.38 -28.70 -7.92
N ASP A 235 -50.91 -28.06 -8.96
CA ASP A 235 -52.25 -28.17 -9.45
C ASP A 235 -52.38 -29.34 -10.44
N ASN A 236 -53.39 -30.22 -10.20
CA ASN A 236 -53.70 -31.33 -11.10
C ASN A 236 -54.47 -30.88 -12.36
N CYS A 237 -55.05 -29.67 -12.38
CA CYS A 237 -55.77 -29.08 -13.52
C CYS A 237 -55.36 -27.59 -13.71
N PRO A 238 -54.11 -27.20 -14.06
CA PRO A 238 -53.61 -25.83 -14.01
C PRO A 238 -54.37 -24.78 -14.82
N GLY A 239 -55.35 -25.11 -15.57
CA GLY A 239 -56.19 -24.21 -16.38
C GLY A 239 -57.66 -24.26 -16.02
N PHE A 240 -58.03 -24.93 -14.96
CA PHE A 240 -59.42 -25.13 -14.54
C PHE A 240 -59.56 -25.08 -13.03
N ALA A 241 -60.13 -24.01 -12.50
CA ALA A 241 -60.22 -23.78 -11.08
C ALA A 241 -60.89 -24.94 -10.32
N ASN A 242 -60.10 -25.70 -9.53
CA ASN A 242 -60.53 -26.83 -8.71
C ASN A 242 -59.73 -26.88 -7.39
N ALA A 243 -59.86 -25.80 -6.60
CA ALA A 243 -59.12 -25.61 -5.34
C ALA A 243 -59.16 -26.79 -4.35
N ASP A 244 -60.12 -27.72 -4.51
CA ASP A 244 -60.20 -28.98 -3.77
C ASP A 244 -59.40 -30.13 -4.41
N GLN A 245 -58.80 -29.90 -5.56
CA GLN A 245 -57.95 -30.85 -6.31
C GLN A 245 -58.68 -32.16 -6.64
N LEU A 246 -60.02 -32.09 -6.79
CA LEU A 246 -60.83 -33.22 -7.21
C LEU A 246 -60.73 -33.42 -8.71
N ASP A 247 -60.12 -34.53 -9.11
CA ASP A 247 -60.11 -35.02 -10.49
C ASP A 247 -61.44 -35.78 -10.75
N THR A 248 -62.40 -35.05 -11.40
CA THR A 248 -63.75 -35.54 -11.64
C THR A 248 -63.92 -36.30 -12.95
N ASP A 249 -62.98 -36.19 -13.88
CA ASP A 249 -63.00 -36.78 -15.21
C ASP A 249 -61.85 -37.80 -15.46
N GLY A 250 -60.82 -37.81 -14.61
CA GLY A 250 -59.78 -38.87 -14.58
C GLY A 250 -58.81 -38.82 -15.75
N ASP A 251 -58.51 -37.63 -16.35
CA ASP A 251 -57.60 -37.45 -17.49
C ASP A 251 -56.23 -36.88 -17.09
#